data_6e94c2f11831b0f04f49783e6988711a
#
_entry.id   6e94c2f11831b0f04f49783e6988711a
#
_cell.length_a   1.000
_cell.length_b   1.000
_cell.length_c   1.000
_cell.angle_alpha   90.00
_cell.angle_beta   90.00
_cell.angle_gamma   90.00
#
_symmetry.space_group_name_H-M   'P 1'
#
loop_
_entity.id
_entity.type
_entity.pdbx_description
1 polymer ?
#
loop_
_entity_poly.entity_id
_entity_poly.type
_entity_poly.pdbx_seq_one_letter_code
_entity_poly.pdbx_strand_id
1 'polypeptide(L)'
;MTVADMDRAVDFYSKVLTFEKVSDVEVAGTDYEHLEGVFGLRMRVVRMRLGSESIELAEYLAPRGRPIPPDLKSNDRSFQHIAIIVKDMDSAYRRLRENRVEHASSGPQRLPDWNKNAAGIKAFYFRDPDGHPLEILEFPEGKGDPRWHRPSDRLFLGIDHTAIVVGDTEASLKFYRDTLGFRVAGESENYGVEQEHLNNVFGARLRITSLKPPAGPSVEFLEYLAPRDGRPAPPTRPNDVLFRRTRIATPDAGAAAKKLFAARAEFLSPGAVELPRQELGFRKGFLVRDPDGHVLELVEK
;
A
#
# COMPACT_ATOMS: atom_id res chain seq x y z
N MET A 1 5.50 -4.12 -4.06
CA MET A 1 4.37 -4.90 -4.61
C MET A 1 4.92 -5.95 -5.56
N THR A 2 4.39 -7.16 -5.53
CA THR A 2 4.76 -8.22 -6.48
C THR A 2 3.99 -8.03 -7.78
N VAL A 3 4.67 -8.01 -8.92
CA VAL A 3 4.09 -7.84 -10.26
C VAL A 3 4.32 -9.08 -11.10
N ALA A 4 3.42 -9.34 -12.05
CA ALA A 4 3.49 -10.49 -12.93
C ALA A 4 4.45 -10.28 -14.12
N ASP A 5 4.62 -9.01 -14.55
CA ASP A 5 5.45 -8.57 -15.67
C ASP A 5 6.02 -7.19 -15.37
N MET A 6 7.34 -7.13 -15.16
CA MET A 6 8.01 -5.91 -14.74
C MET A 6 7.99 -4.83 -15.82
N ASP A 7 8.17 -5.18 -17.08
CA ASP A 7 8.23 -4.16 -18.14
C ASP A 7 6.87 -3.52 -18.35
N ARG A 8 5.79 -4.31 -18.30
CA ARG A 8 4.41 -3.79 -18.34
C ARG A 8 4.10 -2.90 -17.13
N ALA A 9 4.52 -3.30 -15.93
CA ALA A 9 4.32 -2.50 -14.72
C ALA A 9 5.11 -1.18 -14.79
N VAL A 10 6.40 -1.22 -15.13
CA VAL A 10 7.24 -0.01 -15.30
C VAL A 10 6.64 0.94 -16.33
N ASP A 11 6.18 0.42 -17.47
CA ASP A 11 5.52 1.21 -18.51
C ASP A 11 4.27 1.92 -17.97
N PHE A 12 3.42 1.22 -17.23
CA PHE A 12 2.22 1.80 -16.63
C PHE A 12 2.56 2.90 -15.62
N TYR A 13 3.40 2.58 -14.63
CA TYR A 13 3.77 3.56 -13.60
C TYR A 13 4.50 4.78 -14.17
N SER A 14 5.33 4.61 -15.21
CA SER A 14 6.04 5.73 -15.84
C SER A 14 5.16 6.54 -16.79
N LYS A 15 4.44 5.89 -17.71
CA LYS A 15 3.73 6.58 -18.78
C LYS A 15 2.36 7.10 -18.32
N VAL A 16 1.66 6.37 -17.44
CA VAL A 16 0.32 6.77 -16.97
C VAL A 16 0.41 7.62 -15.71
N LEU A 17 1.15 7.19 -14.71
CA LEU A 17 1.22 7.81 -13.40
C LEU A 17 2.46 8.70 -13.18
N THR A 18 3.33 8.81 -14.19
CA THR A 18 4.52 9.69 -14.21
C THR A 18 5.58 9.40 -13.12
N PHE A 19 5.66 8.16 -12.66
CA PHE A 19 6.77 7.73 -11.80
C PHE A 19 8.09 7.70 -12.57
N GLU A 20 9.17 8.01 -11.88
CA GLU A 20 10.53 7.92 -12.40
C GLU A 20 11.19 6.61 -11.95
N LYS A 21 11.78 5.84 -12.88
CA LYS A 21 12.58 4.65 -12.53
C LYS A 21 13.89 5.09 -11.89
N VAL A 22 14.17 4.61 -10.66
CA VAL A 22 15.36 4.99 -9.88
C VAL A 22 16.41 3.90 -9.92
N SER A 23 16.00 2.63 -9.83
CA SER A 23 16.90 1.47 -9.89
C SER A 23 16.19 0.28 -10.51
N ASP A 24 17.00 -0.68 -11.02
CA ASP A 24 16.54 -1.91 -11.65
C ASP A 24 17.61 -2.96 -11.39
N VAL A 25 17.33 -3.92 -10.52
CA VAL A 25 18.30 -4.92 -10.06
C VAL A 25 17.68 -6.31 -10.07
N GLU A 26 18.53 -7.32 -10.27
CA GLU A 26 18.14 -8.71 -10.13
C GLU A 26 18.90 -9.32 -8.95
N VAL A 27 18.18 -10.04 -8.08
CA VAL A 27 18.72 -10.68 -6.89
C VAL A 27 18.36 -12.16 -6.86
N ALA A 28 19.27 -12.96 -6.32
CA ALA A 28 19.12 -14.40 -6.10
C ALA A 28 20.10 -14.87 -5.00
N GLY A 29 19.85 -16.04 -4.46
CA GLY A 29 20.71 -16.68 -3.45
C GLY A 29 20.06 -16.78 -2.08
N THR A 30 20.70 -17.57 -1.23
CA THR A 30 20.17 -18.05 0.05
C THR A 30 19.69 -16.92 1.00
N ASP A 31 20.43 -15.81 1.05
CA ASP A 31 20.04 -14.69 1.95
C ASP A 31 18.75 -14.02 1.49
N TYR A 32 18.56 -13.86 0.18
CA TYR A 32 17.29 -13.37 -0.37
C TYR A 32 16.16 -14.37 -0.23
N GLU A 33 16.46 -15.70 -0.37
CA GLU A 33 15.49 -16.75 -0.10
C GLU A 33 15.02 -16.72 1.36
N HIS A 34 15.92 -16.53 2.30
CA HIS A 34 15.59 -16.39 3.72
C HIS A 34 14.80 -15.11 3.98
N LEU A 35 15.20 -13.97 3.40
CA LEU A 35 14.48 -12.72 3.56
C LEU A 35 13.02 -12.84 3.12
N GLU A 36 12.81 -13.39 1.93
CA GLU A 36 11.49 -13.50 1.30
C GLU A 36 10.72 -14.76 1.74
N GLY A 37 11.37 -15.75 2.36
CA GLY A 37 10.76 -17.04 2.66
C GLY A 37 10.37 -17.84 1.41
N VAL A 38 11.10 -17.66 0.30
CA VAL A 38 10.83 -18.30 -1.00
C VAL A 38 12.09 -19.03 -1.48
N PHE A 39 12.02 -20.36 -1.50
CA PHE A 39 13.13 -21.19 -1.93
C PHE A 39 13.33 -21.14 -3.46
N GLY A 40 14.57 -21.12 -3.91
CA GLY A 40 14.95 -21.04 -5.33
C GLY A 40 14.64 -19.67 -5.96
N LEU A 41 14.63 -18.64 -5.14
CA LEU A 41 14.29 -17.28 -5.54
C LEU A 41 15.25 -16.71 -6.58
N ARG A 42 14.68 -16.18 -7.66
CA ARG A 42 15.31 -15.22 -8.56
C ARG A 42 14.30 -14.11 -8.81
N MET A 43 14.63 -12.87 -8.43
CA MET A 43 13.69 -11.75 -8.39
C MET A 43 14.32 -10.50 -9.02
N ARG A 44 13.57 -9.83 -9.91
CA ARG A 44 13.91 -8.49 -10.41
C ARG A 44 13.15 -7.47 -9.58
N VAL A 45 13.85 -6.44 -9.10
CA VAL A 45 13.28 -5.38 -8.27
C VAL A 45 13.54 -4.03 -8.93
N VAL A 46 12.47 -3.28 -9.17
CA VAL A 46 12.53 -1.94 -9.73
C VAL A 46 11.97 -0.95 -8.73
N ARG A 47 12.77 0.05 -8.37
CA ARG A 47 12.30 1.19 -7.56
C ARG A 47 11.82 2.30 -8.46
N MET A 48 10.58 2.75 -8.19
CA MET A 48 9.92 3.83 -8.88
C MET A 48 9.66 4.97 -7.90
N ARG A 49 9.90 6.22 -8.30
CA ARG A 49 9.74 7.41 -7.46
C ARG A 49 8.66 8.34 -8.00
N LEU A 50 7.82 8.87 -7.12
CA LEU A 50 6.88 9.95 -7.40
C LEU A 50 6.99 11.02 -6.31
N GLY A 51 7.41 12.22 -6.67
CA GLY A 51 7.73 13.26 -5.68
C GLY A 51 8.88 12.84 -4.77
N SER A 52 8.64 12.81 -3.47
CA SER A 52 9.61 12.36 -2.46
C SER A 52 9.44 10.89 -2.04
N GLU A 53 8.37 10.24 -2.47
CA GLU A 53 8.05 8.86 -2.10
C GLU A 53 8.48 7.89 -3.20
N SER A 54 8.65 6.62 -2.81
CA SER A 54 9.00 5.55 -3.74
C SER A 54 8.17 4.30 -3.47
N ILE A 55 7.90 3.56 -4.54
CA ILE A 55 7.40 2.19 -4.48
C ILE A 55 8.47 1.24 -5.02
N GLU A 56 8.40 -0.02 -4.61
CA GLU A 56 9.19 -1.09 -5.21
C GLU A 56 8.25 -2.10 -5.87
N LEU A 57 8.55 -2.40 -7.13
CA LEU A 57 7.95 -3.45 -7.91
C LEU A 57 8.89 -4.64 -7.87
N ALA A 58 8.37 -5.85 -7.58
CA ALA A 58 9.15 -7.07 -7.51
C ALA A 58 8.54 -8.12 -8.45
N GLU A 59 9.28 -8.57 -9.46
CA GLU A 59 8.89 -9.70 -10.29
C GLU A 59 9.68 -10.93 -9.88
N TYR A 60 8.98 -11.97 -9.45
CA TYR A 60 9.59 -13.28 -9.19
C TYR A 60 9.75 -14.03 -10.50
N LEU A 61 10.98 -14.00 -11.04
CA LEU A 61 11.33 -14.71 -12.26
C LEU A 61 11.25 -16.22 -12.04
N ALA A 62 11.62 -16.67 -10.82
CA ALA A 62 11.47 -18.04 -10.31
C ALA A 62 11.40 -18.04 -8.76
N PRO A 63 10.55 -18.86 -8.13
CA PRO A 63 9.33 -19.44 -8.74
C PRO A 63 8.27 -18.35 -8.94
N ARG A 64 7.49 -18.43 -10.01
CA ARG A 64 6.35 -17.54 -10.23
C ARG A 64 5.22 -17.86 -9.25
N GLY A 65 4.47 -16.85 -8.85
CA GLY A 65 3.33 -16.99 -7.94
C GLY A 65 1.98 -16.95 -8.65
N ARG A 66 0.92 -16.93 -7.85
CA ARG A 66 -0.48 -16.91 -8.30
C ARG A 66 -0.90 -15.48 -8.67
N PRO A 67 -1.79 -15.30 -9.65
CA PRO A 67 -2.38 -13.99 -9.96
C PRO A 67 -3.31 -13.49 -8.83
N ILE A 68 -3.68 -12.22 -8.89
CA ILE A 68 -4.72 -11.66 -8.01
C ILE A 68 -6.06 -12.33 -8.33
N PRO A 69 -6.85 -12.76 -7.32
CA PRO A 69 -8.19 -13.26 -7.54
C PRO A 69 -9.07 -12.18 -8.23
N PRO A 70 -9.79 -12.54 -9.32
CA PRO A 70 -10.57 -11.55 -10.07
C PRO A 70 -11.79 -11.04 -9.32
N ASP A 71 -12.20 -11.74 -8.27
CA ASP A 71 -13.34 -11.42 -7.41
C ASP A 71 -12.97 -10.65 -6.12
N LEU A 72 -11.74 -10.09 -6.07
CA LEU A 72 -11.27 -9.27 -4.95
C LEU A 72 -12.14 -8.02 -4.79
N LYS A 73 -12.75 -7.87 -3.60
CA LYS A 73 -13.58 -6.72 -3.23
C LYS A 73 -12.82 -5.73 -2.35
N SER A 74 -13.27 -4.48 -2.33
CA SER A 74 -12.66 -3.43 -1.52
C SER A 74 -12.86 -3.61 -0.01
N ASN A 75 -13.81 -4.44 0.42
CA ASN A 75 -14.02 -4.80 1.82
C ASN A 75 -13.34 -6.11 2.25
N ASP A 76 -12.66 -6.83 1.34
CA ASP A 76 -11.83 -7.97 1.72
C ASP A 76 -10.62 -7.53 2.53
N ARG A 77 -10.23 -8.28 3.57
CA ARG A 77 -9.06 -7.94 4.43
C ARG A 77 -7.72 -7.98 3.70
N SER A 78 -7.66 -8.54 2.52
CA SER A 78 -6.50 -8.46 1.63
C SER A 78 -6.45 -7.18 0.79
N PHE A 79 -7.51 -6.35 0.83
CA PHE A 79 -7.51 -5.09 0.10
C PHE A 79 -6.50 -4.10 0.69
N GLN A 80 -5.67 -3.59 -0.18
CA GLN A 80 -4.69 -2.55 0.15
C GLN A 80 -4.54 -1.64 -1.06
N HIS A 81 -4.46 -0.32 -0.84
CA HIS A 81 -4.15 0.62 -1.91
C HIS A 81 -3.04 1.60 -1.51
N ILE A 82 -2.50 2.26 -2.51
CA ILE A 82 -1.61 3.41 -2.37
C ILE A 82 -2.38 4.63 -2.84
N ALA A 83 -2.46 5.67 -2.01
CA ALA A 83 -3.11 6.93 -2.35
C ALA A 83 -2.11 7.90 -2.99
N ILE A 84 -2.34 8.21 -4.26
CA ILE A 84 -1.54 9.10 -5.07
C ILE A 84 -2.23 10.46 -5.14
N ILE A 85 -1.56 11.50 -4.68
CA ILE A 85 -2.12 12.85 -4.70
C ILE A 85 -2.05 13.43 -6.10
N VAL A 86 -3.18 14.00 -6.52
CA VAL A 86 -3.30 14.70 -7.79
C VAL A 86 -3.60 16.19 -7.56
N LYS A 87 -3.09 17.01 -8.48
CA LYS A 87 -3.34 18.44 -8.48
C LYS A 87 -4.79 18.77 -8.89
N ASP A 88 -5.36 17.96 -9.77
CA ASP A 88 -6.69 18.14 -10.34
C ASP A 88 -7.30 16.78 -10.68
N MET A 89 -8.40 16.44 -10.03
CA MET A 89 -9.06 15.13 -10.15
C MET A 89 -9.59 14.92 -11.56
N ASP A 90 -10.17 15.93 -12.19
CA ASP A 90 -10.81 15.77 -13.51
C ASP A 90 -9.76 15.48 -14.60
N SER A 91 -8.63 16.16 -14.55
CA SER A 91 -7.50 15.92 -15.44
C SER A 91 -6.85 14.56 -15.21
N ALA A 92 -6.67 14.16 -13.94
CA ALA A 92 -6.12 12.86 -13.59
C ALA A 92 -7.05 11.72 -14.03
N TYR A 93 -8.33 11.83 -13.75
CA TYR A 93 -9.34 10.85 -14.17
C TYR A 93 -9.43 10.73 -15.69
N ARG A 94 -9.41 11.87 -16.43
CA ARG A 94 -9.38 11.87 -17.89
C ARG A 94 -8.16 11.10 -18.41
N ARG A 95 -6.98 11.35 -17.86
CA ARG A 95 -5.74 10.63 -18.22
C ARG A 95 -5.85 9.12 -17.98
N LEU A 96 -6.42 8.69 -16.84
CA LEU A 96 -6.65 7.27 -16.55
C LEU A 96 -7.60 6.64 -17.57
N ARG A 97 -8.69 7.33 -17.96
CA ARG A 97 -9.63 6.86 -18.97
C ARG A 97 -9.00 6.75 -20.37
N GLU A 98 -8.21 7.73 -20.79
CA GLU A 98 -7.49 7.72 -22.07
C GLU A 98 -6.53 6.53 -22.16
N ASN A 99 -5.97 6.10 -21.00
CA ASN A 99 -5.12 4.91 -20.90
C ASN A 99 -5.89 3.63 -20.57
N ARG A 100 -7.23 3.64 -20.64
CA ARG A 100 -8.12 2.47 -20.43
C ARG A 100 -7.89 1.75 -19.12
N VAL A 101 -7.60 2.50 -18.07
CA VAL A 101 -7.36 1.95 -16.72
C VAL A 101 -8.66 1.33 -16.19
N GLU A 102 -8.56 0.15 -15.58
CA GLU A 102 -9.70 -0.53 -14.96
C GLU A 102 -10.18 0.23 -13.72
N HIS A 103 -11.49 0.51 -13.66
CA HIS A 103 -12.11 1.16 -12.52
C HIS A 103 -12.35 0.16 -11.37
N ALA A 104 -12.05 0.57 -10.14
CA ALA A 104 -12.52 -0.10 -8.93
C ALA A 104 -13.68 0.67 -8.30
N SER A 105 -13.68 2.00 -8.36
CA SER A 105 -14.84 2.86 -8.06
C SER A 105 -15.78 2.94 -9.26
N SER A 106 -17.04 3.30 -9.05
CA SER A 106 -17.98 3.61 -10.13
C SER A 106 -17.61 4.90 -10.90
N GLY A 107 -16.87 5.81 -10.26
CA GLY A 107 -16.34 7.08 -10.77
C GLY A 107 -15.73 7.89 -9.64
N PRO A 108 -15.11 9.06 -9.92
CA PRO A 108 -14.62 9.95 -8.89
C PRO A 108 -15.75 10.39 -7.94
N GLN A 109 -15.48 10.38 -6.64
CA GLN A 109 -16.40 10.82 -5.61
C GLN A 109 -15.84 12.04 -4.88
N ARG A 110 -16.71 12.99 -4.55
CA ARG A 110 -16.40 14.08 -3.63
C ARG A 110 -17.07 13.77 -2.30
N LEU A 111 -16.25 13.61 -1.26
CA LEU A 111 -16.76 13.27 0.07
C LEU A 111 -17.62 14.41 0.64
N PRO A 112 -18.75 14.06 1.30
CA PRO A 112 -19.82 15.01 1.65
C PRO A 112 -19.42 15.97 2.77
N ASP A 113 -20.02 17.16 2.77
CA ASP A 113 -19.68 18.26 3.69
C ASP A 113 -20.05 17.98 5.15
N TRP A 114 -20.97 17.06 5.40
CA TRP A 114 -21.31 16.63 6.76
C TRP A 114 -20.16 15.86 7.45
N ASN A 115 -19.30 15.19 6.69
CA ASN A 115 -18.11 14.53 7.22
C ASN A 115 -16.97 15.54 7.37
N LYS A 116 -16.93 16.27 8.49
CA LYS A 116 -15.99 17.37 8.70
C LYS A 116 -14.53 17.02 8.44
N ASN A 117 -14.11 15.79 8.73
CA ASN A 117 -12.72 15.35 8.57
C ASN A 117 -12.39 15.07 7.11
N ALA A 118 -13.34 14.56 6.33
CA ALA A 118 -13.12 14.18 4.93
C ALA A 118 -13.83 15.12 3.93
N ALA A 119 -14.60 16.13 4.39
CA ALA A 119 -15.39 17.02 3.54
C ALA A 119 -14.58 17.60 2.38
N GLY A 120 -15.13 17.47 1.16
CA GLY A 120 -14.56 18.04 -0.04
C GLY A 120 -13.38 17.29 -0.64
N ILE A 121 -12.83 16.29 0.03
CA ILE A 121 -11.81 15.40 -0.55
C ILE A 121 -12.43 14.68 -1.74
N LYS A 122 -11.73 14.68 -2.89
CA LYS A 122 -12.12 13.88 -4.04
C LYS A 122 -11.24 12.65 -4.11
N ALA A 123 -11.83 11.50 -4.40
CA ALA A 123 -11.15 10.22 -4.43
C ALA A 123 -11.67 9.33 -5.57
N PHE A 124 -10.82 8.47 -6.10
CA PHE A 124 -11.17 7.50 -7.11
C PHE A 124 -10.24 6.28 -7.04
N TYR A 125 -10.82 5.07 -6.92
CA TYR A 125 -10.08 3.82 -6.95
C TYR A 125 -10.04 3.24 -8.36
N PHE A 126 -8.88 2.73 -8.73
CA PHE A 126 -8.62 2.07 -10.01
C PHE A 126 -7.63 0.93 -9.81
N ARG A 127 -7.37 0.16 -10.86
CA ARG A 127 -6.43 -0.97 -10.83
C ARG A 127 -5.27 -0.72 -11.77
N ASP A 128 -4.08 -1.18 -11.35
CA ASP A 128 -2.94 -1.30 -12.25
C ASP A 128 -3.10 -2.51 -13.20
N PRO A 129 -2.19 -2.75 -14.16
CA PRO A 129 -2.30 -3.86 -15.12
C PRO A 129 -2.32 -5.25 -14.49
N ASP A 130 -1.87 -5.42 -13.26
CA ASP A 130 -1.89 -6.69 -12.52
C ASP A 130 -3.13 -6.83 -11.63
N GLY A 131 -3.94 -5.77 -11.51
CA GLY A 131 -5.16 -5.73 -10.71
C GLY A 131 -4.95 -5.17 -9.30
N HIS A 132 -3.79 -4.58 -8.98
CA HIS A 132 -3.58 -3.92 -7.68
C HIS A 132 -4.44 -2.67 -7.58
N PRO A 133 -5.23 -2.52 -6.50
CA PRO A 133 -5.95 -1.29 -6.25
C PRO A 133 -5.00 -0.13 -5.96
N LEU A 134 -5.28 0.99 -6.59
CA LEU A 134 -4.64 2.28 -6.40
C LEU A 134 -5.72 3.35 -6.20
N GLU A 135 -5.35 4.45 -5.58
CA GLU A 135 -6.21 5.62 -5.40
C GLU A 135 -5.56 6.85 -6.01
N ILE A 136 -6.36 7.69 -6.68
CA ILE A 136 -6.03 9.11 -6.86
C ILE A 136 -6.88 9.94 -5.91
N LEU A 137 -6.25 10.94 -5.28
CA LEU A 137 -6.85 11.74 -4.23
C LEU A 137 -6.50 13.21 -4.42
N GLU A 138 -7.52 14.10 -4.37
CA GLU A 138 -7.36 15.55 -4.39
C GLU A 138 -7.85 16.12 -3.06
N PHE A 139 -6.97 16.82 -2.34
CA PHE A 139 -7.33 17.55 -1.15
C PHE A 139 -7.86 18.94 -1.49
N PRO A 140 -9.01 19.38 -0.91
CA PRO A 140 -9.42 20.77 -0.98
C PRO A 140 -8.47 21.66 -0.16
N GLU A 141 -8.49 22.97 -0.42
CA GLU A 141 -7.70 23.94 0.34
C GLU A 141 -7.91 23.77 1.87
N GLY A 142 -6.79 23.81 2.60
CA GLY A 142 -6.77 23.65 4.06
C GLY A 142 -6.84 22.21 4.58
N LYS A 143 -6.87 21.19 3.70
CA LYS A 143 -6.80 19.78 4.08
C LYS A 143 -5.55 19.10 3.52
N GLY A 144 -5.17 17.97 4.12
CA GLY A 144 -3.97 17.23 3.76
C GLY A 144 -2.68 17.93 4.21
N ASP A 145 -1.55 17.41 3.74
CA ASP A 145 -0.25 18.04 4.01
C ASP A 145 -0.13 19.33 3.18
N PRO A 146 0.31 20.45 3.77
CA PRO A 146 0.51 21.72 3.04
C PRO A 146 1.40 21.61 1.80
N ARG A 147 2.26 20.60 1.72
CA ARG A 147 3.10 20.35 0.54
C ARG A 147 2.29 20.06 -0.73
N TRP A 148 1.08 19.51 -0.57
CA TRP A 148 0.20 19.16 -1.70
C TRP A 148 -0.41 20.40 -2.39
N HIS A 149 -0.45 21.53 -1.70
CA HIS A 149 -0.99 22.79 -2.21
C HIS A 149 0.08 23.73 -2.79
N ARG A 150 1.34 23.28 -2.82
CA ARG A 150 2.42 24.08 -3.44
C ARG A 150 2.25 24.11 -4.96
N PRO A 151 2.59 25.26 -5.61
CA PRO A 151 2.60 25.33 -7.07
C PRO A 151 3.43 24.21 -7.69
N SER A 152 2.88 23.53 -8.67
CA SER A 152 3.53 22.41 -9.38
C SER A 152 3.00 22.33 -10.81
N ASP A 153 3.88 22.01 -11.77
CA ASP A 153 3.49 21.67 -13.14
C ASP A 153 3.12 20.18 -13.29
N ARG A 154 3.35 19.37 -12.24
CA ARG A 154 3.01 17.94 -12.23
C ARG A 154 1.54 17.73 -11.90
N LEU A 155 0.92 16.77 -12.59
CA LEU A 155 -0.45 16.33 -12.31
C LEU A 155 -0.49 15.38 -11.10
N PHE A 156 0.44 14.40 -11.04
CA PHE A 156 0.62 13.48 -9.91
C PHE A 156 1.76 14.02 -9.04
N LEU A 157 1.47 14.25 -7.75
CA LEU A 157 2.37 15.01 -6.88
C LEU A 157 3.24 14.12 -5.99
N GLY A 158 2.71 12.99 -5.53
CA GLY A 158 3.38 12.07 -4.60
C GLY A 158 2.42 11.09 -3.99
N ILE A 159 2.88 10.34 -2.98
CA ILE A 159 2.09 9.36 -2.23
C ILE A 159 1.81 9.92 -0.84
N ASP A 160 0.53 9.98 -0.45
CA ASP A 160 0.12 10.44 0.88
C ASP A 160 0.13 9.30 1.90
N HIS A 161 -0.49 8.18 1.53
CA HIS A 161 -0.62 7.03 2.43
C HIS A 161 -0.71 5.71 1.67
N THR A 162 -0.58 4.62 2.42
CA THR A 162 -1.12 3.32 2.04
C THR A 162 -2.27 2.98 2.97
N ALA A 163 -3.35 2.40 2.44
CA ALA A 163 -4.48 1.97 3.25
C ALA A 163 -4.63 0.46 3.22
N ILE A 164 -5.03 -0.12 4.35
CA ILE A 164 -5.26 -1.54 4.55
C ILE A 164 -6.62 -1.77 5.20
N VAL A 165 -7.33 -2.80 4.75
CA VAL A 165 -8.58 -3.21 5.40
C VAL A 165 -8.26 -4.04 6.64
N VAL A 166 -8.78 -3.63 7.79
CA VAL A 166 -8.61 -4.31 9.07
C VAL A 166 -9.93 -4.87 9.59
N GLY A 167 -9.87 -6.00 10.30
CA GLY A 167 -11.05 -6.61 10.91
C GLY A 167 -11.50 -5.92 12.19
N ASP A 168 -10.57 -5.31 12.92
CA ASP A 168 -10.78 -4.62 14.20
C ASP A 168 -9.69 -3.56 14.38
N THR A 169 -10.07 -2.30 14.38
CA THR A 169 -9.14 -1.16 14.54
C THR A 169 -8.37 -1.22 15.86
N GLU A 170 -9.02 -1.57 16.97
CA GLU A 170 -8.35 -1.60 18.29
C GLU A 170 -7.32 -2.74 18.37
N ALA A 171 -7.61 -3.89 17.76
CA ALA A 171 -6.63 -4.98 17.65
C ALA A 171 -5.41 -4.56 16.82
N SER A 172 -5.63 -3.90 15.68
CA SER A 172 -4.56 -3.42 14.80
C SER A 172 -3.76 -2.30 15.47
N LEU A 173 -4.40 -1.40 16.26
CA LEU A 173 -3.72 -0.36 17.04
C LEU A 173 -2.73 -0.93 18.07
N LYS A 174 -3.03 -2.07 18.70
CA LYS A 174 -2.07 -2.75 19.61
C LYS A 174 -0.78 -3.13 18.88
N PHE A 175 -0.88 -3.51 17.62
CA PHE A 175 0.28 -3.85 16.80
C PHE A 175 1.00 -2.59 16.29
N TYR A 176 0.31 -1.71 15.60
CA TYR A 176 0.95 -0.56 14.95
C TYR A 176 1.32 0.56 15.93
N ARG A 177 0.42 0.93 16.85
CA ARG A 177 0.67 2.00 17.83
C ARG A 177 1.53 1.51 18.98
N ASP A 178 1.10 0.43 19.67
CA ASP A 178 1.72 0.04 20.95
C ASP A 178 3.03 -0.75 20.72
N THR A 179 3.11 -1.54 19.64
CA THR A 179 4.33 -2.31 19.34
C THR A 179 5.27 -1.57 18.40
N LEU A 180 4.79 -0.99 17.28
CA LEU A 180 5.63 -0.33 16.29
C LEU A 180 5.86 1.18 16.56
N GLY A 181 5.07 1.80 17.45
CA GLY A 181 5.24 3.20 17.84
C GLY A 181 4.63 4.22 16.86
N PHE A 182 3.66 3.80 16.06
CA PHE A 182 2.91 4.72 15.22
C PHE A 182 2.00 5.59 16.08
N ARG A 183 1.61 6.77 15.58
CA ARG A 183 0.69 7.67 16.27
C ARG A 183 -0.60 7.81 15.46
N VAL A 184 -1.75 7.73 16.13
CA VAL A 184 -3.03 8.09 15.51
C VAL A 184 -2.99 9.58 15.14
N ALA A 185 -3.22 9.87 13.87
CA ALA A 185 -3.19 11.22 13.31
C ALA A 185 -4.59 11.78 13.06
N GLY A 186 -5.58 10.91 12.86
CA GLY A 186 -6.97 11.31 12.65
C GLY A 186 -7.87 10.09 12.52
N GLU A 187 -9.17 10.34 12.72
CA GLU A 187 -10.22 9.34 12.55
C GLU A 187 -11.41 9.97 11.83
N SER A 188 -12.11 9.19 11.04
CA SER A 188 -13.37 9.56 10.44
C SER A 188 -14.29 8.36 10.32
N GLU A 189 -15.58 8.61 10.27
CA GLU A 189 -16.56 7.61 9.87
C GLU A 189 -17.18 8.02 8.55
N ASN A 190 -16.97 7.20 7.53
CA ASN A 190 -17.39 7.46 6.17
C ASN A 190 -18.53 6.52 5.77
N TYR A 191 -19.63 7.05 5.25
CA TYR A 191 -20.77 6.28 4.76
C TYR A 191 -21.58 7.11 3.75
N GLY A 192 -22.64 6.51 3.19
CA GLY A 192 -23.53 7.13 2.22
C GLY A 192 -23.13 6.80 0.78
N VAL A 193 -23.87 7.39 -0.15
CA VAL A 193 -23.79 7.06 -1.58
C VAL A 193 -22.38 7.28 -2.14
N GLU A 194 -21.71 8.34 -1.72
CA GLU A 194 -20.35 8.66 -2.16
C GLU A 194 -19.36 7.58 -1.73
N GLN A 195 -19.49 7.07 -0.50
CA GLN A 195 -18.64 6.01 0.01
C GLN A 195 -18.93 4.66 -0.65
N GLU A 196 -20.22 4.35 -0.89
CA GLU A 196 -20.61 3.14 -1.63
C GLU A 196 -20.01 3.14 -3.04
N HIS A 197 -20.12 4.27 -3.75
CA HIS A 197 -19.58 4.41 -5.09
C HIS A 197 -18.06 4.42 -5.14
N LEU A 198 -17.40 4.98 -4.12
CA LEU A 198 -15.94 4.99 -4.02
C LEU A 198 -15.41 3.56 -3.84
N ASN A 199 -15.95 2.82 -2.88
CA ASN A 199 -15.52 1.45 -2.59
C ASN A 199 -16.12 0.41 -3.53
N ASN A 200 -17.18 0.76 -4.29
CA ASN A 200 -18.00 -0.17 -5.06
C ASN A 200 -18.54 -1.31 -4.17
N VAL A 201 -18.97 -0.95 -2.97
CA VAL A 201 -19.55 -1.83 -1.95
C VAL A 201 -20.84 -1.22 -1.43
N PHE A 202 -21.96 -1.87 -1.71
CA PHE A 202 -23.28 -1.38 -1.29
C PHE A 202 -23.41 -1.36 0.23
N GLY A 203 -23.93 -0.27 0.78
CA GLY A 203 -24.08 -0.04 2.23
C GLY A 203 -22.74 0.19 2.95
N ALA A 204 -21.68 0.55 2.23
CA ALA A 204 -20.37 0.77 2.84
C ALA A 204 -20.41 1.85 3.94
N ARG A 205 -20.02 1.45 5.15
CA ARG A 205 -19.81 2.31 6.31
C ARG A 205 -18.47 1.91 6.95
N LEU A 206 -17.54 2.84 6.98
CA LEU A 206 -16.17 2.60 7.40
C LEU A 206 -15.78 3.48 8.57
N ARG A 207 -15.11 2.91 9.56
CA ARG A 207 -14.21 3.65 10.44
C ARG A 207 -12.85 3.73 9.76
N ILE A 208 -12.37 4.93 9.50
CA ILE A 208 -11.05 5.19 8.93
C ILE A 208 -10.17 5.77 10.02
N THR A 209 -9.00 5.15 10.25
CA THR A 209 -8.02 5.61 11.25
C THR A 209 -6.69 5.83 10.57
N SER A 210 -6.24 7.06 10.50
CA SER A 210 -4.94 7.41 9.92
C SER A 210 -3.84 7.34 10.97
N LEU A 211 -2.77 6.65 10.63
CA LEU A 211 -1.61 6.41 11.49
C LEU A 211 -0.36 7.01 10.86
N LYS A 212 0.36 7.81 11.63
CA LYS A 212 1.62 8.40 11.21
C LYS A 212 2.80 7.63 11.79
N PRO A 213 3.66 7.02 10.95
CA PRO A 213 4.92 6.45 11.39
C PRO A 213 5.90 7.57 11.80
N PRO A 214 7.03 7.24 12.45
CA PRO A 214 8.08 8.21 12.75
C PRO A 214 8.62 8.94 11.53
N ALA A 215 8.60 8.30 10.35
CA ALA A 215 9.01 8.87 9.07
C ALA A 215 8.27 8.18 7.92
N GLY A 216 8.05 8.90 6.81
CA GLY A 216 7.41 8.39 5.60
C GLY A 216 5.89 8.62 5.53
N PRO A 217 5.24 8.05 4.50
CA PRO A 217 3.79 8.13 4.30
C PRO A 217 2.99 7.52 5.44
N SER A 218 1.75 7.98 5.60
CA SER A 218 0.81 7.43 6.58
C SER A 218 0.34 6.03 6.21
N VAL A 219 -0.16 5.30 7.20
CA VAL A 219 -0.93 4.06 7.01
C VAL A 219 -2.35 4.32 7.46
N GLU A 220 -3.34 4.01 6.64
CA GLU A 220 -4.75 4.12 7.01
C GLU A 220 -5.37 2.75 7.23
N PHE A 221 -6.12 2.60 8.32
CA PHE A 221 -6.98 1.47 8.55
C PHE A 221 -8.37 1.75 8.00
N LEU A 222 -8.91 0.80 7.26
CA LEU A 222 -10.26 0.79 6.74
C LEU A 222 -11.02 -0.35 7.45
N GLU A 223 -11.71 -0.05 8.55
CA GLU A 223 -12.59 -1.02 9.20
C GLU A 223 -14.01 -0.88 8.66
N TYR A 224 -14.49 -1.89 7.95
CA TYR A 224 -15.87 -1.91 7.48
C TYR A 224 -16.83 -2.25 8.63
N LEU A 225 -17.56 -1.23 9.11
CA LEU A 225 -18.62 -1.38 10.09
C LEU A 225 -19.86 -2.03 9.45
N ALA A 226 -20.06 -1.79 8.14
CA ALA A 226 -21.05 -2.44 7.27
C ALA A 226 -20.57 -2.37 5.80
N PRO A 227 -20.86 -3.40 4.98
CA PRO A 227 -21.16 -4.76 5.41
C PRO A 227 -19.93 -5.42 6.04
N ARG A 228 -20.15 -6.37 6.95
CA ARG A 228 -19.05 -7.14 7.62
C ARG A 228 -18.80 -8.48 6.95
N ASP A 229 -19.05 -8.59 5.66
CA ASP A 229 -18.93 -9.81 4.86
C ASP A 229 -17.60 -9.91 4.10
N GLY A 230 -16.67 -8.96 4.32
CA GLY A 230 -15.34 -8.99 3.74
C GLY A 230 -14.56 -10.24 4.15
N ARG A 231 -13.97 -10.90 3.16
CA ARG A 231 -13.26 -12.17 3.35
C ARG A 231 -11.95 -11.94 4.11
N PRO A 232 -11.53 -12.87 4.98
CA PRO A 232 -10.18 -12.87 5.52
C PRO A 232 -9.13 -12.85 4.40
N ALA A 233 -7.95 -12.28 4.68
CA ALA A 233 -6.84 -12.33 3.74
C ALA A 233 -6.50 -13.81 3.43
N PRO A 234 -6.45 -14.20 2.15
CA PRO A 234 -6.02 -15.55 1.80
C PRO A 234 -4.54 -15.74 2.16
N PRO A 235 -4.09 -16.96 2.44
CA PRO A 235 -2.68 -17.22 2.65
C PRO A 235 -1.92 -16.91 1.35
N THR A 236 -1.16 -15.83 1.36
CA THR A 236 -0.32 -15.38 0.24
C THR A 236 1.15 -15.64 0.53
N ARG A 237 1.88 -15.99 -0.51
CA ARG A 237 3.35 -16.06 -0.48
C ARG A 237 3.94 -14.79 -1.09
N PRO A 238 5.17 -14.41 -0.77
CA PRO A 238 5.80 -13.22 -1.34
C PRO A 238 5.85 -13.17 -2.88
N ASN A 239 5.92 -14.33 -3.53
CA ASN A 239 5.87 -14.44 -4.99
C ASN A 239 4.46 -14.36 -5.60
N ASP A 240 3.37 -14.43 -4.83
CA ASP A 240 2.02 -14.21 -5.35
C ASP A 240 1.79 -12.74 -5.73
N VAL A 241 1.12 -12.46 -6.83
CA VAL A 241 0.89 -11.08 -7.31
C VAL A 241 0.04 -10.27 -6.34
N LEU A 242 -0.84 -10.91 -5.57
CA LEU A 242 -1.59 -10.24 -4.49
C LEU A 242 -0.70 -9.74 -3.35
N PHE A 243 0.54 -10.22 -3.24
CA PHE A 243 1.43 -9.89 -2.14
C PHE A 243 1.91 -8.44 -2.21
N ARG A 244 1.67 -7.70 -1.15
CA ARG A 244 2.13 -6.33 -0.96
C ARG A 244 2.73 -6.18 0.42
N ARG A 245 3.69 -5.29 0.55
CA ARG A 245 4.34 -5.00 1.83
C ARG A 245 4.57 -3.51 2.00
N THR A 246 4.46 -3.05 3.22
CA THR A 246 4.85 -1.69 3.61
C THR A 246 6.23 -1.76 4.24
N ARG A 247 7.21 -1.05 3.67
CA ARG A 247 8.58 -1.00 4.21
C ARG A 247 8.68 0.05 5.31
N ILE A 248 9.24 -0.35 6.45
CA ILE A 248 9.48 0.48 7.62
C ILE A 248 10.98 0.46 7.93
N ALA A 249 11.59 1.64 7.97
CA ALA A 249 12.97 1.76 8.42
C ALA A 249 13.05 1.63 9.95
N THR A 250 14.02 0.86 10.42
CA THR A 250 14.34 0.71 11.83
C THR A 250 15.83 0.92 12.06
N PRO A 251 16.24 1.51 13.20
CA PRO A 251 17.66 1.65 13.53
C PRO A 251 18.36 0.32 13.83
N ASP A 252 17.61 -0.72 14.24
CA ASP A 252 18.11 -2.06 14.57
C ASP A 252 17.05 -3.10 14.22
N ALA A 253 17.26 -3.81 13.11
CA ALA A 253 16.36 -4.86 12.65
C ALA A 253 16.36 -6.08 13.59
N GLY A 254 17.49 -6.37 14.25
CA GLY A 254 17.59 -7.47 15.19
C GLY A 254 16.77 -7.23 16.47
N ALA A 255 16.86 -6.02 17.02
CA ALA A 255 16.04 -5.63 18.18
C ALA A 255 14.55 -5.57 17.83
N ALA A 256 14.20 -5.04 16.66
CA ALA A 256 12.82 -5.01 16.15
C ALA A 256 12.25 -6.42 15.99
N ALA A 257 13.02 -7.36 15.42
CA ALA A 257 12.60 -8.76 15.27
C ALA A 257 12.35 -9.42 16.63
N LYS A 258 13.23 -9.23 17.62
CA LYS A 258 13.04 -9.77 18.98
C LYS A 258 11.76 -9.23 19.64
N LYS A 259 11.49 -7.92 19.50
CA LYS A 259 10.27 -7.28 20.03
C LYS A 259 9.00 -7.87 19.42
N LEU A 260 8.98 -8.01 18.08
CA LEU A 260 7.84 -8.56 17.36
C LEU A 260 7.65 -10.05 17.62
N PHE A 261 8.73 -10.81 17.78
CA PHE A 261 8.66 -12.21 18.19
C PHE A 261 8.05 -12.37 19.59
N ALA A 262 8.46 -11.53 20.55
CA ALA A 262 7.86 -11.49 21.89
C ALA A 262 6.36 -11.11 21.86
N ALA A 263 5.95 -10.26 20.91
CA ALA A 263 4.56 -9.90 20.64
C ALA A 263 3.79 -10.98 19.83
N ARG A 264 4.42 -12.13 19.53
CA ARG A 264 3.85 -13.26 18.79
C ARG A 264 3.39 -12.90 17.37
N ALA A 265 4.08 -11.96 16.70
CA ALA A 265 3.84 -11.67 15.30
C ALA A 265 4.23 -12.87 14.41
N GLU A 266 3.52 -13.05 13.30
CA GLU A 266 3.81 -14.10 12.33
C GLU A 266 4.95 -13.66 11.40
N PHE A 267 6.07 -14.36 11.42
CA PHE A 267 7.23 -14.10 10.58
C PHE A 267 7.17 -14.89 9.28
N LEU A 268 7.51 -14.23 8.16
CA LEU A 268 7.76 -14.89 6.86
C LEU A 268 9.26 -15.19 6.71
N SER A 269 10.11 -14.30 7.20
CA SER A 269 11.56 -14.54 7.31
C SER A 269 11.88 -15.31 8.60
N PRO A 270 12.98 -16.06 8.70
CA PRO A 270 13.37 -16.77 9.94
C PRO A 270 13.76 -15.83 11.08
N GLY A 271 13.87 -14.55 10.82
CA GLY A 271 14.29 -13.47 11.71
C GLY A 271 14.90 -12.34 10.89
N ALA A 272 15.71 -11.48 11.49
CA ALA A 272 16.43 -10.44 10.76
C ALA A 272 17.56 -11.07 9.94
N VAL A 273 17.45 -10.98 8.62
CA VAL A 273 18.39 -11.52 7.64
C VAL A 273 19.35 -10.43 7.19
N GLU A 274 20.64 -10.71 7.21
CA GLU A 274 21.68 -9.82 6.69
C GLU A 274 21.88 -10.10 5.19
N LEU A 275 21.90 -9.05 4.37
CA LEU A 275 22.07 -9.17 2.93
C LEU A 275 23.55 -8.99 2.56
N PRO A 276 24.08 -9.80 1.60
CA PRO A 276 25.49 -9.74 1.21
C PRO A 276 25.84 -8.44 0.49
N ARG A 277 24.83 -7.79 -0.11
CA ARG A 277 24.95 -6.52 -0.84
C ARG A 277 23.71 -5.67 -0.59
N GLN A 278 23.86 -4.35 -0.72
CA GLN A 278 22.77 -3.40 -0.50
C GLN A 278 21.96 -3.11 -1.79
N GLU A 279 21.79 -4.09 -2.65
CA GLU A 279 21.08 -3.94 -3.94
C GLU A 279 19.62 -3.50 -3.73
N LEU A 280 18.99 -3.97 -2.64
CA LEU A 280 17.62 -3.57 -2.24
C LEU A 280 17.59 -2.26 -1.42
N GLY A 281 18.76 -1.59 -1.26
CA GLY A 281 18.86 -0.31 -0.56
C GLY A 281 18.84 -0.41 0.96
N PHE A 282 19.05 -1.58 1.54
CA PHE A 282 19.23 -1.83 2.96
C PHE A 282 20.19 -3.00 3.21
N ARG A 283 20.71 -3.08 4.42
CA ARG A 283 21.71 -4.07 4.82
C ARG A 283 21.09 -5.29 5.49
N LYS A 284 20.04 -5.09 6.27
CA LYS A 284 19.41 -6.12 7.10
C LYS A 284 17.91 -5.90 7.17
N GLY A 285 17.13 -6.98 7.12
CA GLY A 285 15.68 -6.84 7.20
C GLY A 285 14.96 -8.16 7.43
N PHE A 286 13.64 -8.08 7.58
CA PHE A 286 12.75 -9.24 7.71
C PHE A 286 11.32 -8.86 7.35
N LEU A 287 10.52 -9.88 7.04
CA LEU A 287 9.10 -9.77 6.74
C LEU A 287 8.27 -10.35 7.90
N VAL A 288 7.21 -9.63 8.26
CA VAL A 288 6.28 -10.00 9.32
C VAL A 288 4.86 -9.63 8.92
N ARG A 289 3.87 -10.43 9.37
CA ARG A 289 2.45 -10.12 9.19
C ARG A 289 1.90 -9.38 10.40
N ASP A 290 0.98 -8.46 10.12
CA ASP A 290 0.11 -7.89 11.12
C ASP A 290 -1.06 -8.86 11.48
N PRO A 291 -1.94 -8.51 12.44
CA PRO A 291 -3.06 -9.37 12.84
C PRO A 291 -4.06 -9.74 11.74
N ASP A 292 -4.17 -8.91 10.69
CA ASP A 292 -5.06 -9.15 9.54
C ASP A 292 -4.37 -9.81 8.34
N GLY A 293 -3.05 -10.04 8.44
CA GLY A 293 -2.24 -10.71 7.42
C GLY A 293 -1.54 -9.77 6.44
N HIS A 294 -1.62 -8.44 6.63
CA HIS A 294 -0.83 -7.47 5.85
C HIS A 294 0.64 -7.58 6.22
N VAL A 295 1.50 -7.42 5.22
CA VAL A 295 2.93 -7.63 5.41
C VAL A 295 3.68 -6.33 5.61
N LEU A 296 4.53 -6.33 6.63
CA LEU A 296 5.50 -5.28 6.87
C LEU A 296 6.91 -5.83 6.60
N GLU A 297 7.73 -5.03 5.95
CA GLU A 297 9.15 -5.25 5.77
C GLU A 297 9.91 -4.26 6.66
N LEU A 298 10.53 -4.74 7.73
CA LEU A 298 11.36 -3.90 8.58
C LEU A 298 12.80 -3.99 8.12
N VAL A 299 13.41 -2.82 7.85
CA VAL A 299 14.75 -2.75 7.26
C VAL A 299 15.68 -1.83 8.04
N GLU A 300 16.93 -2.25 8.15
CA GLU A 300 18.07 -1.48 8.67
C GLU A 300 18.99 -1.11 7.50
N LYS A 301 19.27 0.18 7.34
CA LYS A 301 20.14 0.70 6.27
C LYS A 301 21.63 0.49 6.58
#